data_8a0c9b4b8488b8c4a223eee1847356d3
#
_entry.id   8a0c9b4b8488b8c4a223eee1847356d3
#
_cell.length_a   1.000
_cell.length_b   1.000
_cell.length_c   1.000
_cell.angle_alpha   90.00
_cell.angle_beta   90.00
_cell.angle_gamma   90.00
#
_symmetry.space_group_name_H-M   'P 1'
#
loop_
_entity.id
_entity.type
_entity.pdbx_description
1 polymer ?
#
loop_
_entity_poly.entity_id
_entity_poly.type
_entity_poly.pdbx_seq_one_letter_code
_entity_poly.pdbx_strand_id
1 'polypeptide(L)'
;KLFYKEIDSLKLFKNRNIESKAREYRYQELNDVCKNNNITYALTGHHEDDQIETVYMSLKNKSSWVSNIGIRDKKHILENDKNILLLRPLINVSKNDISKYIIKNRLFYYDDPTNKDTRFFRNEIRNEIRNEINNNEFRKKYLNISKKNKEKMQKIKHDINQFYSKLIYFSK
;
A
#
# COMPACT_ATOMS: atom_id res chain seq x y z
N LYS A 1 2.43 -22.65 -7.79
CA LYS A 1 3.84 -22.50 -8.20
C LYS A 1 4.48 -21.43 -7.34
N LEU A 2 5.61 -21.71 -6.67
CA LEU A 2 6.39 -20.77 -5.89
C LEU A 2 7.45 -20.13 -6.79
N PHE A 3 7.55 -18.81 -6.76
CA PHE A 3 8.63 -18.05 -7.39
C PHE A 3 9.51 -17.51 -6.27
N TYR A 4 10.79 -17.81 -6.33
CA TYR A 4 11.78 -17.39 -5.36
C TYR A 4 12.92 -16.65 -6.04
N LYS A 5 13.35 -15.53 -5.44
CA LYS A 5 14.55 -14.80 -5.86
C LYS A 5 15.26 -14.24 -4.65
N GLU A 6 16.50 -14.60 -4.49
CA GLU A 6 17.37 -14.08 -3.45
C GLU A 6 17.99 -12.76 -3.89
N ILE A 7 18.01 -11.78 -3.00
CA ILE A 7 18.54 -10.45 -3.26
C ILE A 7 19.55 -10.12 -2.17
N ASP A 8 20.80 -9.92 -2.54
CA ASP A 8 21.79 -9.34 -1.66
C ASP A 8 21.56 -7.81 -1.54
N SER A 9 20.74 -7.45 -0.55
CA SER A 9 20.38 -6.05 -0.31
C SER A 9 21.55 -5.15 0.02
N LEU A 10 22.62 -5.68 0.61
CA LEU A 10 23.82 -4.92 0.95
C LEU A 10 24.63 -4.55 -0.29
N LYS A 11 24.68 -5.41 -1.30
CA LYS A 11 25.35 -5.12 -2.58
C LYS A 11 24.54 -4.19 -3.48
N LEU A 12 23.22 -4.35 -3.52
CA LEU A 12 22.35 -3.59 -4.41
C LEU A 12 22.01 -2.18 -3.88
N PHE A 13 22.00 -1.99 -2.56
CA PHE A 13 21.50 -0.76 -1.94
C PHE A 13 22.55 -0.07 -1.08
N LYS A 14 23.58 0.51 -1.71
CA LYS A 14 24.68 1.19 -1.02
C LYS A 14 24.32 2.49 -0.29
N ASN A 15 23.06 2.99 -0.31
CA ASN A 15 22.70 4.32 0.19
C ASN A 15 21.32 4.39 0.89
N ARG A 16 21.07 5.53 1.54
CA ARG A 16 19.99 5.91 2.47
C ARG A 16 18.52 5.61 2.11
N ASN A 17 18.20 4.98 0.98
CA ASN A 17 16.81 4.68 0.57
C ASN A 17 16.58 3.19 0.32
N ILE A 18 17.17 2.33 1.16
CA ILE A 18 17.09 0.86 1.01
C ILE A 18 15.64 0.38 0.92
N GLU A 19 14.75 0.89 1.77
CA GLU A 19 13.34 0.48 1.82
C GLU A 19 12.60 0.84 0.51
N SER A 20 12.79 2.05 0.00
CA SER A 20 12.17 2.50 -1.24
C SER A 20 12.67 1.69 -2.44
N LYS A 21 13.97 1.48 -2.55
CA LYS A 21 14.58 0.68 -3.63
C LYS A 21 14.20 -0.79 -3.57
N ALA A 22 14.18 -1.38 -2.37
CA ALA A 22 13.74 -2.75 -2.19
C ALA A 22 12.25 -2.92 -2.56
N ARG A 23 11.43 -1.89 -2.29
CA ARG A 23 10.04 -1.86 -2.73
C ARG A 23 9.92 -1.78 -4.25
N GLU A 24 10.66 -0.88 -4.89
CA GLU A 24 10.69 -0.72 -6.35
C GLU A 24 11.11 -2.02 -7.04
N TYR A 25 12.21 -2.61 -6.60
CA TYR A 25 12.69 -3.88 -7.10
C TYR A 25 11.65 -5.00 -6.95
N ARG A 26 11.00 -5.11 -5.79
CA ARG A 26 9.94 -6.10 -5.55
C ARG A 26 8.77 -5.95 -6.53
N TYR A 27 8.37 -4.72 -6.84
CA TYR A 27 7.30 -4.48 -7.81
C TYR A 27 7.74 -4.79 -9.24
N GLN A 28 9.00 -4.52 -9.58
CA GLN A 28 9.55 -4.90 -10.88
C GLN A 28 9.54 -6.42 -11.05
N GLU A 29 10.07 -7.16 -10.08
CA GLU A 29 10.07 -8.62 -10.11
C GLU A 29 8.66 -9.22 -10.16
N LEU A 30 7.74 -8.66 -9.38
CA LEU A 30 6.33 -9.08 -9.42
C LEU A 30 5.72 -8.85 -10.80
N ASN A 31 6.02 -7.72 -11.44
CA ASN A 31 5.58 -7.42 -12.80
C ASN A 31 6.13 -8.44 -13.80
N ASP A 32 7.41 -8.75 -13.73
CA ASP A 32 8.07 -9.69 -14.64
C ASP A 32 7.51 -11.11 -14.47
N VAL A 33 7.30 -11.56 -13.24
CA VAL A 33 6.63 -12.85 -12.96
C VAL A 33 5.22 -12.87 -13.54
N CYS A 34 4.45 -11.81 -13.37
CA CYS A 34 3.09 -11.72 -13.90
C CYS A 34 3.08 -11.78 -15.45
N LYS A 35 3.95 -11.02 -16.10
CA LYS A 35 4.08 -11.03 -17.56
C LYS A 35 4.45 -12.40 -18.10
N ASN A 36 5.48 -13.00 -17.55
CA ASN A 36 5.98 -14.30 -18.00
C ASN A 36 4.97 -15.45 -17.80
N ASN A 37 3.93 -15.23 -17.00
CA ASN A 37 2.89 -16.23 -16.74
C ASN A 37 1.50 -15.78 -17.20
N ASN A 38 1.37 -14.70 -17.98
CA ASN A 38 0.11 -14.16 -18.49
C ASN A 38 -0.90 -13.81 -17.37
N ILE A 39 -0.41 -13.27 -16.23
CA ILE A 39 -1.21 -12.90 -15.09
C ILE A 39 -1.57 -11.41 -15.20
N THR A 40 -2.86 -11.09 -15.18
CA THR A 40 -3.38 -9.71 -15.25
C THR A 40 -3.66 -9.10 -13.88
N TYR A 41 -3.83 -9.91 -12.84
CA TYR A 41 -4.13 -9.46 -11.48
C TYR A 41 -3.13 -10.02 -10.48
N ALA A 42 -2.55 -9.15 -9.66
CA ALA A 42 -1.72 -9.53 -8.53
C ALA A 42 -2.38 -9.09 -7.21
N LEU A 43 -2.22 -9.87 -6.16
CA LEU A 43 -2.78 -9.59 -4.85
C LEU A 43 -1.67 -9.30 -3.84
N THR A 44 -1.92 -8.37 -2.91
CA THR A 44 -1.05 -8.15 -1.75
C THR A 44 -1.84 -8.15 -0.45
N GLY A 45 -1.22 -8.61 0.63
CA GLY A 45 -1.81 -8.73 1.96
C GLY A 45 -1.87 -7.43 2.76
N HIS A 46 -1.83 -6.25 2.12
CA HIS A 46 -2.01 -4.99 2.85
C HIS A 46 -3.38 -4.94 3.50
N HIS A 47 -3.43 -4.52 4.77
CA HIS A 47 -4.61 -4.50 5.61
C HIS A 47 -4.88 -3.09 6.20
N GLU A 48 -5.94 -2.93 6.99
CA GLU A 48 -6.37 -1.63 7.52
C GLU A 48 -5.30 -0.97 8.40
N ASP A 49 -4.55 -1.74 9.18
CA ASP A 49 -3.48 -1.18 10.02
C ASP A 49 -2.35 -0.60 9.16
N ASP A 50 -2.01 -1.21 8.01
CA ASP A 50 -1.05 -0.63 7.04
C ASP A 50 -1.55 0.70 6.48
N GLN A 51 -2.87 0.85 6.31
CA GLN A 51 -3.49 2.11 5.88
C GLN A 51 -3.30 3.19 6.94
N ILE A 52 -3.57 2.87 8.21
CA ILE A 52 -3.40 3.78 9.35
C ILE A 52 -1.93 4.20 9.46
N GLU A 53 -0.99 3.24 9.44
CA GLU A 53 0.45 3.50 9.45
C GLU A 53 0.85 4.49 8.35
N THR A 54 0.39 4.25 7.12
CA THR A 54 0.76 5.07 5.96
C THR A 54 0.23 6.50 6.08
N VAL A 55 -1.00 6.68 6.54
CA VAL A 55 -1.59 8.02 6.76
C VAL A 55 -0.89 8.74 7.90
N TYR A 56 -0.60 8.02 9.01
CA TYR A 56 0.14 8.55 10.14
C TYR A 56 1.53 9.06 9.71
N MET A 57 2.29 8.25 8.99
CA MET A 57 3.60 8.61 8.43
C MET A 57 3.52 9.86 7.54
N SER A 58 2.51 9.92 6.68
CA SER A 58 2.31 11.05 5.78
C SER A 58 2.06 12.36 6.53
N LEU A 59 1.24 12.33 7.58
CA LEU A 59 0.97 13.48 8.43
C LEU A 59 2.20 13.89 9.25
N LYS A 60 2.91 12.93 9.84
CA LYS A 60 4.14 13.17 10.60
C LYS A 60 5.21 13.87 9.73
N ASN A 61 5.33 13.44 8.49
CA ASN A 61 6.27 14.01 7.52
C ASN A 61 5.74 15.29 6.84
N LYS A 62 4.60 15.83 7.27
CA LYS A 62 3.96 17.00 6.66
C LYS A 62 3.82 16.89 5.13
N SER A 63 3.56 15.67 4.66
CA SER A 63 3.41 15.38 3.23
C SER A 63 2.13 16.01 2.67
N SER A 64 2.01 16.05 1.35
CA SER A 64 0.83 16.61 0.67
C SER A 64 -0.45 15.85 1.02
N TRP A 65 -1.61 16.50 0.86
CA TRP A 65 -2.91 15.87 1.07
C TRP A 65 -3.15 14.63 0.20
N VAL A 66 -2.49 14.54 -0.95
CA VAL A 66 -2.53 13.36 -1.84
C VAL A 66 -1.88 12.14 -1.16
N SER A 67 -0.79 12.37 -0.42
CA SER A 67 -0.12 11.30 0.36
C SER A 67 -1.01 10.82 1.51
N ASN A 68 -1.87 11.68 2.05
CA ASN A 68 -2.82 11.34 3.12
C ASN A 68 -3.99 10.44 2.64
N ILE A 69 -4.11 10.18 1.35
CA ILE A 69 -4.97 9.12 0.80
C ILE A 69 -4.53 7.74 1.32
N GLY A 70 -3.22 7.59 1.59
CA GLY A 70 -2.62 6.34 2.03
C GLY A 70 -2.55 5.30 0.90
N ILE A 71 -2.78 4.05 1.25
CA ILE A 71 -2.71 2.93 0.31
C ILE A 71 -3.99 2.86 -0.53
N ARG A 72 -3.85 2.79 -1.85
CA ARG A 72 -4.99 2.59 -2.77
C ARG A 72 -5.38 1.11 -2.80
N ASP A 73 -6.68 0.83 -2.82
CA ASP A 73 -7.25 -0.53 -2.90
C ASP A 73 -6.82 -1.25 -4.19
N LYS A 74 -6.66 -0.51 -5.30
CA LYS A 74 -6.15 -0.99 -6.58
C LYS A 74 -5.23 0.03 -7.24
N LYS A 75 -4.21 -0.44 -7.93
CA LYS A 75 -3.34 0.37 -8.79
C LYS A 75 -2.65 -0.52 -9.82
N HIS A 76 -2.15 0.04 -10.91
CA HIS A 76 -1.22 -0.69 -11.77
C HIS A 76 0.10 -0.96 -11.03
N ILE A 77 0.72 -2.10 -11.26
CA ILE A 77 1.98 -2.47 -10.59
C ILE A 77 3.07 -1.45 -10.93
N LEU A 78 3.24 -1.14 -12.21
CA LEU A 78 4.11 -0.09 -12.70
C LEU A 78 3.27 1.03 -13.33
N GLU A 79 3.68 2.28 -13.15
CA GLU A 79 2.97 3.44 -13.70
C GLU A 79 2.99 3.46 -15.23
N ASN A 80 4.11 3.03 -15.83
CA ASN A 80 4.32 3.00 -17.27
C ASN A 80 3.79 1.72 -17.94
N ASP A 81 3.32 0.74 -17.17
CA ASP A 81 2.77 -0.51 -17.66
C ASP A 81 1.43 -0.80 -17.01
N LYS A 82 0.36 -0.61 -17.78
CA LYS A 82 -1.02 -0.75 -17.28
C LYS A 82 -1.61 -2.16 -17.44
N ASN A 83 -0.80 -3.15 -17.83
CA ASN A 83 -1.30 -4.49 -18.10
C ASN A 83 -1.63 -5.28 -16.83
N ILE A 84 -0.96 -4.99 -15.71
CA ILE A 84 -1.14 -5.75 -14.48
C ILE A 84 -1.72 -4.87 -13.38
N LEU A 85 -2.87 -5.27 -12.86
CA LEU A 85 -3.56 -4.58 -11.78
C LEU A 85 -3.25 -5.22 -10.43
N LEU A 86 -2.68 -4.45 -9.53
CA LEU A 86 -2.43 -4.84 -8.14
C LEU A 86 -3.65 -4.55 -7.28
N LEU A 87 -4.18 -5.56 -6.62
CA LEU A 87 -5.36 -5.48 -5.75
C LEU A 87 -4.97 -5.71 -4.28
N ARG A 88 -5.74 -5.12 -3.37
CA ARG A 88 -5.54 -5.24 -1.91
C ARG A 88 -6.86 -5.60 -1.23
N PRO A 89 -7.29 -6.87 -1.30
CA PRO A 89 -8.61 -7.28 -0.81
C PRO A 89 -8.77 -7.10 0.69
N LEU A 90 -7.69 -7.11 1.48
CA LEU A 90 -7.73 -6.98 2.93
C LEU A 90 -7.59 -5.53 3.43
N ILE A 91 -7.59 -4.52 2.55
CA ILE A 91 -7.30 -3.13 2.92
C ILE A 91 -8.26 -2.53 3.95
N ASN A 92 -9.47 -3.07 4.05
CA ASN A 92 -10.51 -2.66 5.00
C ASN A 92 -10.71 -3.68 6.14
N VAL A 93 -9.78 -4.63 6.31
CA VAL A 93 -9.83 -5.65 7.37
C VAL A 93 -8.74 -5.35 8.39
N SER A 94 -9.07 -5.31 9.67
CA SER A 94 -8.08 -5.06 10.73
C SER A 94 -7.11 -6.25 10.88
N LYS A 95 -5.87 -5.98 11.30
CA LYS A 95 -4.91 -7.03 11.63
C LYS A 95 -5.45 -7.97 12.72
N ASN A 96 -6.21 -7.43 13.68
CA ASN A 96 -6.85 -8.21 14.73
C ASN A 96 -7.86 -9.23 14.18
N ASP A 97 -8.70 -8.81 13.22
CA ASP A 97 -9.68 -9.71 12.61
C ASP A 97 -9.01 -10.78 11.74
N ILE A 98 -7.93 -10.42 11.04
CA ILE A 98 -7.09 -11.38 10.32
C ILE A 98 -6.51 -12.41 11.30
N SER A 99 -5.97 -11.96 12.43
CA SER A 99 -5.41 -12.86 13.45
C SER A 99 -6.46 -13.80 14.04
N LYS A 100 -7.66 -13.29 14.34
CA LYS A 100 -8.80 -14.12 14.80
C LYS A 100 -9.18 -15.18 13.77
N TYR A 101 -9.22 -14.79 12.48
CA TYR A 101 -9.52 -15.72 11.39
C TYR A 101 -8.48 -16.82 11.27
N ILE A 102 -7.20 -16.49 11.35
CA ILE A 102 -6.07 -17.44 11.31
C ILE A 102 -6.20 -18.45 12.44
N ILE A 103 -6.43 -17.98 13.68
CA ILE A 103 -6.56 -18.85 14.87
C ILE A 103 -7.80 -19.75 14.74
N LYS A 104 -8.96 -19.18 14.39
CA LYS A 104 -10.23 -19.91 14.23
C LYS A 104 -10.11 -21.05 13.21
N ASN A 105 -9.40 -20.82 12.10
CA ASN A 105 -9.25 -21.78 11.02
C ASN A 105 -7.96 -22.61 11.11
N ARG A 106 -7.19 -22.48 12.20
CA ARG A 106 -5.93 -23.21 12.44
C ARG A 106 -4.95 -23.09 11.26
N LEU A 107 -4.87 -21.90 10.66
CA LEU A 107 -3.98 -21.67 9.54
C LEU A 107 -2.55 -21.47 10.02
N PHE A 108 -1.61 -22.06 9.30
CA PHE A 108 -0.19 -21.81 9.53
C PHE A 108 0.18 -20.42 9.01
N TYR A 109 0.98 -19.68 9.76
CA TYR A 109 1.58 -18.44 9.32
C TYR A 109 3.01 -18.33 9.84
N TYR A 110 3.82 -17.57 9.12
CA TYR A 110 5.19 -17.28 9.49
C TYR A 110 5.31 -15.82 9.95
N ASP A 111 5.93 -15.62 11.11
CA ASP A 111 6.25 -14.28 11.59
C ASP A 111 7.66 -13.90 11.13
N ASP A 112 7.73 -12.92 10.24
CA ASP A 112 9.01 -12.46 9.68
C ASP A 112 9.80 -11.71 10.77
N PRO A 113 11.00 -12.20 11.17
CA PRO A 113 11.80 -11.57 12.21
C PRO A 113 12.24 -10.14 11.88
N THR A 114 12.29 -9.77 10.59
CA THR A 114 12.62 -8.40 10.17
C THR A 114 11.56 -7.37 10.55
N ASN A 115 10.35 -7.80 10.91
CA ASN A 115 9.30 -6.91 11.43
C ASN A 115 9.69 -6.22 12.75
N LYS A 116 10.70 -6.73 13.47
CA LYS A 116 11.20 -6.15 14.73
C LYS A 116 12.37 -5.19 14.50
N ASP A 117 12.90 -5.10 13.29
CA ASP A 117 14.07 -4.28 12.99
C ASP A 117 13.70 -2.79 12.87
N THR A 118 14.04 -2.02 13.90
CA THR A 118 13.74 -0.58 14.00
C THR A 118 14.58 0.30 13.07
N ARG A 119 15.56 -0.26 12.34
CA ARG A 119 16.29 0.49 11.30
C ARG A 119 15.38 0.90 10.14
N PHE A 120 14.24 0.25 9.99
CA PHE A 120 13.22 0.62 9.01
C PHE A 120 12.25 1.63 9.62
N PHE A 121 12.12 2.78 8.99
CA PHE A 121 11.25 3.87 9.46
C PHE A 121 9.80 3.42 9.70
N ARG A 122 9.31 2.51 8.88
CA ARG A 122 7.97 1.95 9.07
C ARG A 122 7.84 1.15 10.37
N ASN A 123 8.86 0.43 10.78
CA ASN A 123 8.86 -0.30 12.05
C ASN A 123 8.96 0.64 13.26
N GLU A 124 9.68 1.77 13.11
CA GLU A 124 9.67 2.85 14.11
C GLU A 124 8.25 3.38 14.32
N ILE A 125 7.52 3.71 13.23
CA ILE A 125 6.12 4.13 13.30
C ILE A 125 5.22 3.08 13.95
N ARG A 126 5.37 1.81 13.60
CA ARG A 126 4.60 0.71 14.23
C ARG A 126 4.79 0.65 15.73
N ASN A 127 6.03 0.83 16.19
CA ASN A 127 6.32 0.89 17.63
C ASN A 127 5.70 2.13 18.29
N GLU A 128 5.77 3.27 17.64
CA GLU A 128 5.21 4.54 18.14
C GLU A 128 3.69 4.44 18.37
N ILE A 129 2.96 3.88 17.38
CA ILE A 129 1.48 3.79 17.47
C ILE A 129 0.98 2.47 18.08
N ARG A 130 1.87 1.61 18.55
CA ARG A 130 1.55 0.24 18.99
C ARG A 130 0.43 0.17 20.01
N ASN A 131 0.43 1.08 20.97
CA ASN A 131 -0.56 1.11 22.05
C ASN A 131 -1.89 1.75 21.61
N GLU A 132 -1.86 2.58 20.59
CA GLU A 132 -3.02 3.34 20.12
C GLU A 132 -3.73 2.69 18.94
N ILE A 133 -3.03 1.84 18.17
CA ILE A 133 -3.58 1.27 16.93
C ILE A 133 -4.84 0.42 17.15
N ASN A 134 -5.06 -0.10 18.36
CA ASN A 134 -6.26 -0.85 18.72
C ASN A 134 -7.36 0.06 19.29
N ASN A 135 -7.09 1.35 19.54
CA ASN A 135 -8.08 2.31 20.00
C ASN A 135 -9.00 2.71 18.84
N ASN A 136 -10.31 2.58 19.01
CA ASN A 136 -11.30 2.85 17.97
C ASN A 136 -11.30 4.33 17.52
N GLU A 137 -11.07 5.28 18.43
CA GLU A 137 -11.02 6.71 18.07
C GLU A 137 -9.77 7.02 17.23
N PHE A 138 -8.62 6.48 17.64
CA PHE A 138 -7.39 6.59 16.87
C PHE A 138 -7.57 6.02 15.45
N ARG A 139 -8.11 4.81 15.32
CA ARG A 139 -8.40 4.18 14.02
C ARG A 139 -9.31 5.06 13.16
N LYS A 140 -10.45 5.46 13.72
CA LYS A 140 -11.44 6.32 13.03
C LYS A 140 -10.82 7.62 12.54
N LYS A 141 -9.97 8.26 13.35
CA LYS A 141 -9.28 9.50 12.98
C LYS A 141 -8.51 9.34 11.67
N TYR A 142 -7.61 8.37 11.57
CA TYR A 142 -6.74 8.21 10.40
C TYR A 142 -7.49 7.63 9.18
N LEU A 143 -8.42 6.72 9.39
CA LEU A 143 -9.27 6.19 8.32
C LEU A 143 -10.18 7.27 7.73
N ASN A 144 -10.75 8.17 8.56
CA ASN A 144 -11.53 9.30 8.08
C ASN A 144 -10.69 10.30 7.27
N ILE A 145 -9.45 10.55 7.68
CA ILE A 145 -8.52 11.40 6.89
C ILE A 145 -8.30 10.78 5.52
N SER A 146 -7.99 9.48 5.45
CA SER A 146 -7.85 8.77 4.19
C SER A 146 -9.11 8.87 3.32
N LYS A 147 -10.27 8.57 3.91
CA LYS A 147 -11.57 8.60 3.23
C LYS A 147 -11.87 9.96 2.61
N LYS A 148 -11.78 11.04 3.41
CA LYS A 148 -12.01 12.41 2.94
C LYS A 148 -11.09 12.80 1.78
N ASN A 149 -9.80 12.41 1.85
CA ASN A 149 -8.86 12.70 0.78
C ASN A 149 -9.10 11.84 -0.48
N LYS A 150 -9.57 10.59 -0.34
CA LYS A 150 -10.03 9.76 -1.47
C LYS A 150 -11.23 10.40 -2.17
N GLU A 151 -12.23 10.83 -1.42
CA GLU A 151 -13.42 11.52 -1.94
C GLU A 151 -13.05 12.83 -2.67
N LYS A 152 -12.17 13.64 -2.07
CA LYS A 152 -11.63 14.84 -2.72
C LYS A 152 -10.93 14.52 -4.05
N MET A 153 -10.11 13.48 -4.10
CA MET A 153 -9.43 13.05 -5.30
C MET A 153 -10.42 12.56 -6.37
N GLN A 154 -11.45 11.83 -5.98
CA GLN A 154 -12.48 11.36 -6.90
C GLN A 154 -13.26 12.53 -7.52
N LYS A 155 -13.62 13.53 -6.72
CA LYS A 155 -14.27 14.75 -7.20
C LYS A 155 -13.39 15.49 -8.22
N ILE A 156 -12.12 15.73 -7.89
CA ILE A 156 -11.18 16.39 -8.83
C ILE A 156 -11.08 15.61 -10.14
N LYS A 157 -10.97 14.28 -10.09
CA LYS A 157 -10.93 13.46 -11.31
C LYS A 157 -12.21 13.55 -12.13
N HIS A 158 -13.36 13.57 -11.47
CA HIS A 158 -14.64 13.74 -12.12
C HIS A 158 -14.72 15.10 -12.84
N ASP A 159 -14.37 16.19 -12.16
CA ASP A 159 -14.38 17.55 -12.70
C ASP A 159 -13.44 17.69 -13.90
N ILE A 160 -12.24 17.11 -13.81
CA ILE A 160 -11.28 17.05 -14.91
C ILE A 160 -11.87 16.30 -16.11
N ASN A 161 -12.46 15.13 -15.91
CA ASN A 161 -13.03 14.35 -17.00
C ASN A 161 -14.21 15.08 -17.67
N GLN A 162 -15.05 15.77 -16.89
CA GLN A 162 -16.11 16.62 -17.45
C GLN A 162 -15.55 17.78 -18.28
N PHE A 163 -14.47 18.40 -17.80
CA PHE A 163 -13.82 19.46 -18.55
C PHE A 163 -13.25 18.97 -19.88
N TYR A 164 -12.54 17.85 -19.88
CA TYR A 164 -11.99 17.25 -21.09
C TYR A 164 -13.08 16.84 -22.09
N SER A 165 -14.18 16.26 -21.62
CA SER A 165 -15.29 15.87 -22.51
C SER A 165 -15.92 17.08 -23.22
N LYS A 166 -16.02 18.23 -22.56
CA LYS A 166 -16.48 19.49 -23.17
C LYS A 166 -15.50 20.01 -24.21
N LEU A 167 -14.19 19.99 -23.93
CA LEU A 167 -13.17 20.45 -24.88
C LEU A 167 -13.17 19.64 -26.18
N ILE A 168 -13.29 18.32 -26.10
CA ILE A 168 -13.36 17.44 -27.28
C ILE A 168 -14.61 17.73 -28.12
N TYR A 169 -15.71 18.13 -27.50
CA TYR A 169 -16.96 18.49 -28.22
C TYR A 169 -16.80 19.79 -29.04
N PHE A 170 -16.01 20.73 -28.55
CA PHE A 170 -15.77 22.01 -29.27
C PHE A 170 -14.65 21.93 -30.31
N SER A 171 -13.87 20.83 -30.36
CA SER A 171 -12.76 20.66 -31.35
C SER A 171 -13.17 19.86 -32.59
N LYS A 172 -14.45 19.51 -32.74
CA LYS A 172 -15.06 18.93 -33.94
C LYS A 172 -15.89 19.98 -34.65
#